data_863094556fa7372cc865fd833046b0c0
#
_entry.id   863094556fa7372cc865fd833046b0c0
#
_cell.length_a   1.000
_cell.length_b   1.000
_cell.length_c   1.000
_cell.angle_alpha   90.00
_cell.angle_beta   90.00
_cell.angle_gamma   90.00
#
_symmetry.space_group_name_H-M   'P 1'
#
loop_
_entity.id
_entity.type
_entity.pdbx_description
1 polymer ?
#
loop_
_entity_poly.entity_id
_entity_poly.type
_entity_poly.pdbx_seq_one_letter_code
_entity_poly.pdbx_strand_id
1 'polypeptide(L)'
;MSGKPPVIVLDTHIWVWWVHGDRQLPPAYHAYIQAHEPQGLGISAISCWEVAKLVEYGRLTLPLPVLDWLDQALAYPGMRLLELTPRIAVESTQLPGTFHRDPADQLIVATARIYTCPLVTLDGRIRAYPHVQIAP
;
A
#
# COMPACT_ATOMS: atom_id res chain seq x y z
N MET A 1 0.30 12.00 -17.05
CA MET A 1 1.01 12.28 -16.57
C MET A 1 1.41 11.96 -15.48
N SER A 2 2.15 11.72 -15.40
CA SER A 2 2.46 11.29 -14.24
C SER A 2 2.51 12.33 -13.30
N GLY A 3 2.07 12.17 -12.27
CA GLY A 3 2.20 13.08 -11.22
C GLY A 3 3.56 12.99 -10.59
N LYS A 4 3.72 13.76 -9.55
CA LYS A 4 4.91 13.66 -8.71
C LYS A 4 4.98 12.27 -8.09
N PRO A 5 6.20 11.79 -7.79
CA PRO A 5 6.32 10.53 -7.07
C PRO A 5 5.68 10.63 -5.69
N PRO A 6 5.21 9.51 -5.14
CA PRO A 6 4.65 9.51 -3.80
C PRO A 6 5.75 9.76 -2.75
N VAL A 7 5.34 10.18 -1.56
CA VAL A 7 6.27 10.36 -0.43
C VAL A 7 6.16 9.23 0.57
N ILE A 8 5.06 8.49 0.57
CA ILE A 8 4.87 7.28 1.38
C ILE A 8 4.09 6.26 0.57
N VAL A 9 4.24 4.98 0.93
CA VAL A 9 3.47 3.89 0.32
C VAL A 9 2.59 3.29 1.41
N LEU A 10 1.32 3.06 1.10
CA LEU A 10 0.38 2.46 2.06
C LEU A 10 0.23 0.97 1.78
N ASP A 11 0.37 0.16 2.83
CA ASP A 11 0.00 -1.26 2.76
C ASP A 11 -1.51 -1.38 2.51
N THR A 12 -1.94 -2.52 1.99
CA THR A 12 -3.31 -2.72 1.54
C THR A 12 -4.35 -2.42 2.62
N HIS A 13 -4.20 -2.99 3.82
CA HIS A 13 -5.14 -2.77 4.91
C HIS A 13 -5.15 -1.32 5.39
N ILE A 14 -4.00 -0.68 5.40
CA ILE A 14 -3.88 0.74 5.77
C ILE A 14 -4.68 1.59 4.79
N TRP A 15 -4.54 1.31 3.49
CA TRP A 15 -5.28 2.02 2.45
C TRP A 15 -6.79 1.88 2.63
N VAL A 16 -7.27 0.64 2.81
CA VAL A 16 -8.70 0.38 3.00
C VAL A 16 -9.23 1.12 4.23
N TRP A 17 -8.51 1.03 5.35
CA TRP A 17 -8.93 1.72 6.58
C TRP A 17 -8.92 3.23 6.42
N TRP A 18 -7.93 3.76 5.72
CA TRP A 18 -7.86 5.20 5.44
C TRP A 18 -9.09 5.68 4.65
N VAL A 19 -9.40 4.99 3.57
CA VAL A 19 -10.54 5.33 2.71
C VAL A 19 -11.86 5.24 3.48
N HIS A 20 -12.01 4.23 4.32
CA HIS A 20 -13.26 4.01 5.06
C HIS A 20 -13.36 4.84 6.36
N GLY A 21 -12.31 5.53 6.76
CA GLY A 21 -12.29 6.18 8.05
C GLY A 21 -12.41 5.18 9.19
N ASP A 22 -11.84 3.99 9.01
CA ASP A 22 -12.00 2.87 9.94
C ASP A 22 -11.18 3.10 11.20
N ARG A 23 -11.78 2.80 12.36
CA ARG A 23 -11.15 2.96 13.67
C ARG A 23 -9.98 1.99 13.90
N GLN A 24 -9.87 0.95 13.10
CA GLN A 24 -8.73 0.04 13.15
C GLN A 24 -7.43 0.75 12.78
N LEU A 25 -7.52 1.86 12.03
CA LEU A 25 -6.34 2.68 11.74
C LEU A 25 -6.02 3.51 13.00
N PRO A 26 -4.87 3.26 13.65
CA PRO A 26 -4.54 4.00 14.87
C PRO A 26 -4.42 5.51 14.62
N PRO A 27 -4.76 6.35 15.62
CA PRO A 27 -4.71 7.81 15.45
C PRO A 27 -3.36 8.34 14.98
N ALA A 28 -2.26 7.77 15.45
CA ALA A 28 -0.93 8.19 15.01
C ALA A 28 -0.70 7.92 13.53
N TYR A 29 -1.25 6.81 13.01
CA TYR A 29 -1.16 6.46 11.59
C TYR A 29 -2.04 7.40 10.76
N HIS A 30 -3.26 7.67 11.24
CA HIS A 30 -4.16 8.59 10.58
C HIS A 30 -3.50 9.97 10.44
N ALA A 31 -2.92 10.49 11.53
CA ALA A 31 -2.26 11.79 11.52
C ALA A 31 -1.06 11.81 10.57
N TYR A 32 -0.28 10.73 10.56
CA TYR A 32 0.89 10.63 9.68
C TYR A 32 0.47 10.66 8.20
N ILE A 33 -0.53 9.87 7.84
CA ILE A 33 -1.03 9.83 6.45
C ILE A 33 -1.62 11.18 6.07
N GLN A 34 -2.42 11.78 6.95
CA GLN A 34 -3.03 13.08 6.69
C GLN A 34 -1.96 14.15 6.41
N ALA A 35 -0.87 14.13 7.17
CA ALA A 35 0.21 15.09 6.99
C ALA A 35 0.90 14.93 5.62
N HIS A 36 0.92 13.73 5.06
CA HIS A 36 1.61 13.44 3.80
C HIS A 36 0.68 13.44 2.58
N GLU A 37 -0.62 13.48 2.79
CA GLU A 37 -1.60 13.41 1.71
C GLU A 37 -1.34 14.42 0.58
N PRO A 38 -1.05 15.70 0.87
CA PRO A 38 -0.84 16.66 -0.21
C PRO A 38 0.37 16.34 -1.08
N GLN A 39 1.31 15.55 -0.58
CA GLN A 39 2.55 15.25 -1.28
C GLN A 39 2.52 13.93 -2.05
N GLY A 40 1.54 13.10 -1.79
CA GLY A 40 1.33 11.86 -2.53
C GLY A 40 1.36 10.61 -1.69
N LEU A 41 0.29 9.82 -1.78
CA LEU A 41 0.11 8.53 -1.09
C LEU A 41 0.16 7.45 -2.15
N GLY A 42 1.20 6.62 -2.13
CA GLY A 42 1.40 5.58 -3.12
C GLY A 42 0.62 4.31 -2.77
N ILE A 43 -0.08 3.77 -3.76
CA ILE A 43 -0.80 2.50 -3.66
C ILE A 43 -0.24 1.58 -4.74
N SER A 44 0.34 0.46 -4.33
CA SER A 44 0.81 -0.53 -5.28
C SER A 44 -0.36 -1.14 -6.04
N ALA A 45 -0.18 -1.38 -7.33
CA ALA A 45 -1.19 -2.07 -8.13
C ALA A 45 -1.55 -3.44 -7.54
N ILE A 46 -0.62 -4.10 -6.85
CA ILE A 46 -0.91 -5.38 -6.19
C ILE A 46 -1.95 -5.23 -5.08
N SER A 47 -2.06 -4.06 -4.45
CA SER A 47 -3.08 -3.82 -3.44
C SER A 47 -4.48 -3.87 -4.02
N CYS A 48 -4.65 -3.47 -5.26
CA CYS A 48 -5.94 -3.59 -5.95
C CYS A 48 -6.33 -5.07 -6.11
N TRP A 49 -5.37 -5.91 -6.47
CA TRP A 49 -5.58 -7.35 -6.56
C TRP A 49 -5.90 -7.94 -5.19
N GLU A 50 -5.19 -7.53 -4.14
CA GLU A 50 -5.46 -8.03 -2.79
C GLU A 50 -6.87 -7.66 -2.32
N VAL A 51 -7.31 -6.43 -2.58
CA VAL A 51 -8.68 -6.02 -2.23
C VAL A 51 -9.69 -6.92 -2.95
N ALA A 52 -9.51 -7.13 -4.26
CA ALA A 52 -10.41 -7.98 -5.03
C ALA A 52 -10.43 -9.41 -4.49
N LYS A 53 -9.27 -9.95 -4.09
CA LYS A 53 -9.18 -11.29 -3.49
C LYS A 53 -9.86 -11.36 -2.13
N LEU A 54 -9.69 -10.36 -1.31
CA LEU A 54 -10.35 -10.32 0.01
C LEU A 54 -11.87 -10.33 -0.15
N VAL A 55 -12.40 -9.59 -1.14
CA VAL A 55 -13.83 -9.60 -1.42
C VAL A 55 -14.26 -10.96 -1.96
N GLU A 56 -13.49 -11.53 -2.89
CA GLU A 56 -13.78 -12.84 -3.47
C GLU A 56 -13.91 -13.92 -2.39
N TYR A 57 -13.03 -13.89 -1.39
CA TYR A 57 -13.02 -14.88 -0.31
C TYR A 57 -13.91 -14.51 0.87
N GLY A 58 -14.72 -13.47 0.75
CA GLY A 58 -15.66 -13.08 1.80
C GLY A 58 -14.99 -12.47 3.03
N ARG A 59 -13.76 -12.02 2.92
CA ARG A 59 -13.00 -11.42 4.04
C ARG A 59 -13.09 -9.91 4.11
N LEU A 60 -13.67 -9.29 3.11
CA LEU A 60 -13.85 -7.85 3.04
C LEU A 60 -15.19 -7.56 2.37
N THR A 61 -16.01 -6.72 3.00
CA THR A 61 -17.27 -6.27 2.44
C THR A 61 -17.12 -4.80 2.06
N LEU A 62 -17.41 -4.48 0.81
CA LEU A 62 -17.36 -3.13 0.30
C LEU A 62 -18.77 -2.61 0.05
N PRO A 63 -19.00 -1.28 0.17
CA PRO A 63 -20.32 -0.69 -0.10
C PRO A 63 -20.66 -0.60 -1.58
N LEU A 64 -19.72 -0.94 -2.48
CA LEU A 64 -19.85 -0.85 -3.92
C LEU A 64 -19.28 -2.10 -4.56
N PRO A 65 -19.62 -2.40 -5.83
CA PRO A 65 -18.87 -3.40 -6.59
C PRO A 65 -17.38 -3.09 -6.58
N VAL A 66 -16.55 -4.13 -6.61
CA VAL A 66 -15.10 -3.98 -6.38
C VAL A 66 -14.45 -2.96 -7.30
N LEU A 67 -14.72 -3.04 -8.60
CA LEU A 67 -14.08 -2.11 -9.54
C LEU A 67 -14.49 -0.66 -9.27
N ASP A 68 -15.77 -0.43 -8.98
CA ASP A 68 -16.25 0.90 -8.65
C ASP A 68 -15.59 1.43 -7.38
N TRP A 69 -15.42 0.56 -6.37
CA TRP A 69 -14.75 0.95 -5.15
C TRP A 69 -13.29 1.32 -5.41
N LEU A 70 -12.59 0.50 -6.21
CA LEU A 70 -11.19 0.78 -6.55
C LEU A 70 -11.05 2.12 -7.28
N ASP A 71 -11.92 2.37 -8.25
CA ASP A 71 -11.89 3.63 -9.00
C ASP A 71 -12.09 4.83 -8.07
N GLN A 72 -13.04 4.74 -7.15
CA GLN A 72 -13.29 5.81 -6.19
C GLN A 72 -12.16 5.97 -5.18
N ALA A 73 -11.66 4.86 -4.66
CA ALA A 73 -10.57 4.90 -3.67
C ALA A 73 -9.30 5.49 -4.25
N LEU A 74 -9.00 5.20 -5.51
CA LEU A 74 -7.82 5.76 -6.18
C LEU A 74 -8.02 7.22 -6.59
N ALA A 75 -9.25 7.70 -6.60
CA ALA A 75 -9.55 9.10 -6.88
C ALA A 75 -9.51 9.99 -5.63
N TYR A 76 -9.32 9.41 -4.45
CA TYR A 76 -9.19 10.20 -3.21
C TYR A 76 -7.98 11.13 -3.30
N PRO A 77 -8.02 12.29 -2.59
CA PRO A 77 -6.92 13.24 -2.64
C PRO A 77 -5.57 12.60 -2.32
N GLY A 78 -4.58 12.95 -3.11
CA GLY A 78 -3.20 12.49 -2.89
C GLY A 78 -2.90 11.09 -3.38
N MET A 79 -3.88 10.29 -3.77
CA MET A 79 -3.64 8.91 -4.19
C MET A 79 -2.85 8.84 -5.49
N ARG A 80 -1.86 7.95 -5.53
CA ARG A 80 -1.02 7.67 -6.69
C ARG A 80 -0.98 6.17 -6.90
N LEU A 81 -1.55 5.68 -7.99
CA LEU A 81 -1.43 4.27 -8.34
C LEU A 81 -0.01 4.00 -8.85
N LEU A 82 0.66 3.04 -8.23
CA LEU A 82 2.02 2.65 -8.59
C LEU A 82 1.96 1.34 -9.36
N GLU A 83 2.23 1.42 -10.67
CA GLU A 83 2.15 0.28 -11.55
C GLU A 83 3.18 -0.79 -11.18
N LEU A 84 2.88 -2.05 -11.47
CA LEU A 84 3.82 -3.14 -11.32
C LEU A 84 4.77 -3.15 -12.53
N THR A 85 5.89 -2.44 -12.39
CA THR A 85 6.89 -2.34 -13.45
C THR A 85 7.80 -3.57 -13.46
N PRO A 86 8.51 -3.84 -14.58
CA PRO A 86 9.52 -4.91 -14.60
C PRO A 86 10.55 -4.75 -13.48
N ARG A 87 10.96 -3.52 -13.18
CA ARG A 87 11.95 -3.25 -12.14
C ARG A 87 11.43 -3.66 -10.76
N ILE A 88 10.19 -3.31 -10.43
CA ILE A 88 9.57 -3.70 -9.17
C ILE A 88 9.39 -5.22 -9.11
N ALA A 89 8.96 -5.84 -10.20
CA ALA A 89 8.79 -7.29 -10.24
C ALA A 89 10.10 -8.00 -9.93
N VAL A 90 11.19 -7.57 -10.55
CA VAL A 90 12.52 -8.18 -10.31
C VAL A 90 12.98 -7.90 -8.88
N GLU A 91 12.83 -6.68 -8.41
CA GLU A 91 13.22 -6.31 -7.04
C GLU A 91 12.53 -7.20 -6.01
N SER A 92 11.26 -7.54 -6.23
CA SER A 92 10.49 -8.37 -5.29
C SER A 92 11.07 -9.78 -5.13
N THR A 93 11.85 -10.26 -6.10
CA THR A 93 12.50 -11.57 -6.06
C THR A 93 13.93 -11.50 -5.55
N GLN A 94 14.46 -10.31 -5.31
CA GLN A 94 15.85 -10.07 -4.93
C GLN A 94 15.96 -9.22 -3.67
N LEU A 95 14.96 -9.26 -2.80
CA LEU A 95 14.98 -8.51 -1.55
C LEU A 95 16.16 -8.97 -0.69
N PRO A 96 16.97 -8.02 -0.16
CA PRO A 96 18.15 -8.39 0.64
C PRO A 96 17.73 -9.14 1.90
N GLY A 97 18.63 -10.00 2.37
CA GLY A 97 18.39 -10.77 3.58
C GLY A 97 17.26 -11.77 3.42
N THR A 98 16.51 -11.96 4.49
CA THR A 98 15.39 -12.91 4.50
C THR A 98 14.09 -12.16 4.67
N PHE A 99 13.18 -12.37 3.72
CA PHE A 99 11.80 -11.85 3.81
C PHE A 99 10.85 -13.02 3.56
N HIS A 100 9.67 -13.00 4.20
CA HIS A 100 8.71 -14.08 4.05
C HIS A 100 8.17 -14.17 2.61
N ARG A 101 7.50 -15.28 2.30
CA ARG A 101 7.21 -15.65 0.91
C ARG A 101 5.87 -15.16 0.37
N ASP A 102 5.13 -14.36 1.11
CA ASP A 102 3.87 -13.81 0.60
C ASP A 102 4.18 -12.91 -0.61
N PRO A 103 3.69 -13.25 -1.81
CA PRO A 103 4.06 -12.49 -3.02
C PRO A 103 3.58 -11.04 -3.01
N ALA A 104 2.39 -10.81 -2.46
CA ALA A 104 1.85 -9.46 -2.41
C ALA A 104 2.71 -8.57 -1.49
N ASP A 105 3.11 -9.10 -0.33
CA ASP A 105 3.96 -8.36 0.60
C ASP A 105 5.34 -8.10 -0.02
N GLN A 106 5.89 -9.07 -0.75
CA GLN A 106 7.16 -8.89 -1.44
C GLN A 106 7.08 -7.75 -2.46
N LEU A 107 5.99 -7.69 -3.21
CA LEU A 107 5.78 -6.65 -4.21
C LEU A 107 5.57 -5.27 -3.59
N ILE A 108 4.85 -5.20 -2.47
CA ILE A 108 4.65 -3.93 -1.76
C ILE A 108 5.97 -3.41 -1.20
N VAL A 109 6.75 -4.28 -0.57
CA VAL A 109 8.07 -3.91 -0.03
C VAL A 109 8.99 -3.47 -1.17
N ALA A 110 9.02 -4.22 -2.28
CA ALA A 110 9.82 -3.85 -3.44
C ALA A 110 9.42 -2.47 -3.98
N THR A 111 8.12 -2.19 -4.02
CA THR A 111 7.62 -0.89 -4.48
C THR A 111 8.16 0.24 -3.61
N ALA A 112 8.06 0.10 -2.29
CA ALA A 112 8.57 1.12 -1.37
C ALA A 112 10.08 1.32 -1.54
N ARG A 113 10.84 0.24 -1.73
CA ARG A 113 12.28 0.30 -1.95
C ARG A 113 12.64 1.03 -3.25
N ILE A 114 11.95 0.71 -4.34
CA ILE A 114 12.21 1.32 -5.65
C ILE A 114 11.91 2.83 -5.62
N TYR A 115 10.82 3.22 -4.96
CA TYR A 115 10.48 4.64 -4.84
C TYR A 115 11.23 5.35 -3.71
N THR A 116 11.99 4.60 -2.90
CA THR A 116 12.74 5.14 -1.75
C THR A 116 11.81 5.89 -0.79
N CYS A 117 10.68 5.27 -0.49
CA CYS A 117 9.64 5.83 0.37
C CYS A 117 9.42 4.97 1.60
N PRO A 118 9.05 5.56 2.73
CA PRO A 118 8.59 4.78 3.86
C PRO A 118 7.32 4.00 3.51
N LEU A 119 7.20 2.81 4.08
CA LEU A 119 6.00 1.98 3.98
C LEU A 119 5.22 2.08 5.27
N VAL A 120 3.94 2.41 5.15
CA VAL A 120 3.01 2.49 6.28
C VAL A 120 2.30 1.14 6.37
N THR A 121 2.55 0.40 7.45
CA THR A 121 1.99 -0.94 7.64
C THR A 121 1.88 -1.27 9.12
N LEU A 122 0.93 -2.12 9.47
CA LEU A 122 0.82 -2.71 10.80
C LEU A 122 1.22 -4.18 10.80
N ASP A 123 1.61 -4.73 9.64
CA ASP A 123 2.05 -6.13 9.57
C ASP A 123 3.40 -6.30 10.26
N GLY A 124 3.43 -7.14 11.31
CA GLY A 124 4.62 -7.33 12.13
C GLY A 124 5.81 -7.88 11.36
N ARG A 125 5.56 -8.75 10.37
CA ARG A 125 6.65 -9.34 9.58
C ARG A 125 7.31 -8.30 8.68
N ILE A 126 6.53 -7.39 8.13
CA ILE A 126 7.06 -6.29 7.31
C ILE A 126 7.78 -5.30 8.21
N ARG A 127 7.19 -4.93 9.36
CA ARG A 127 7.81 -3.98 10.29
C ARG A 127 9.14 -4.48 10.84
N ALA A 128 9.30 -5.79 10.95
CA ALA A 128 10.54 -6.39 11.42
C ALA A 128 11.62 -6.49 10.33
N TYR A 129 11.26 -6.26 9.07
CA TYR A 129 12.21 -6.38 7.96
C TYR A 129 13.13 -5.15 7.91
N PRO A 130 14.47 -5.34 8.03
CA PRO A 130 15.38 -4.21 8.20
C PRO A 130 15.71 -3.46 6.91
N HIS A 131 15.30 -3.96 5.75
CA HIS A 131 15.71 -3.40 4.46
C HIS A 131 14.61 -2.59 3.76
N VAL A 132 13.61 -2.13 4.51
CA VAL A 132 12.60 -1.20 4.03
C VAL A 132 12.38 -0.15 5.11
N GLN A 133 12.16 1.10 4.70
CA GLN A 133 11.83 2.17 5.64
C GLN A 133 10.40 1.98 6.12
N ILE A 134 10.18 2.04 7.42
CA ILE A 134 8.87 1.90 8.05
C ILE A 134 8.52 3.22 8.74
N ALA A 135 7.27 3.67 8.58
CA ALA A 135 6.75 4.85 9.27
C ALA A 135 5.24 4.70 9.46
N PRO A 136 4.69 5.30 10.45
CA PRO A 136 5.31 5.86 11.63
C PRO A 136 5.98 4.86 12.53
#